data_4ce3d3eeeea04fe1adee9926b8067024
#
_entry.id   4ce3d3eeeea04fe1adee9926b8067024
#
_cell.length_a   1.000
_cell.length_b   1.000
_cell.length_c   1.000
_cell.angle_alpha   90.00
_cell.angle_beta   90.00
_cell.angle_gamma   90.00
#
_symmetry.space_group_name_H-M   'P 1'
#
loop_
_entity.id
_entity.type
_entity.pdbx_description
1 polymer ?
#
loop_
_entity_poly.entity_id
_entity_poly.type
_entity_poly.pdbx_seq_one_letter_code
_entity_poly.pdbx_strand_id
1 'polypeptide(L)'
;TTTDPVVKAMELLPAGPVVMIDTPGIDDDGELGKLRVEKSYQMLNRTDLAIVVIDGGTGIKKEDFALLKEIEKRKVPFIIAVNKSDLLKEHRIQSKGRGKVPEESLIYVSAETGEGIRELKKRIGESICTEKNKKRIVGDLLESGDVVVLVIPIDESAPKGRLILPQQQTIRDILESGAISVV
;
A
#
# COMPACT_ATOMS: atom_id res chain seq x y z
N THR A 1 21.39 -0.75 -3.64
CA THR A 1 20.51 -1.70 -2.91
C THR A 1 20.40 -1.22 -1.48
N THR A 2 19.26 -0.65 -1.11
CA THR A 2 18.98 -0.15 0.23
C THR A 2 18.89 -1.31 1.22
N THR A 3 19.63 -1.22 2.32
CA THR A 3 19.65 -2.24 3.39
C THR A 3 18.50 -2.05 4.38
N ASP A 4 17.94 -0.84 4.45
CA ASP A 4 16.84 -0.47 5.34
C ASP A 4 15.58 -0.09 4.55
N PRO A 5 14.38 -0.38 5.08
CA PRO A 5 13.13 0.04 4.46
C PRO A 5 13.08 1.55 4.31
N VAL A 6 12.69 2.01 3.13
CA VAL A 6 12.50 3.45 2.85
C VAL A 6 11.03 3.79 3.04
N VAL A 7 10.76 4.75 3.91
CA VAL A 7 9.40 5.21 4.23
C VAL A 7 9.16 6.55 3.54
N LYS A 8 8.10 6.65 2.73
CA LYS A 8 7.73 7.86 2.01
C LYS A 8 6.24 8.14 2.13
N ALA A 9 5.88 9.28 2.69
CA ALA A 9 4.51 9.78 2.67
C ALA A 9 4.22 10.44 1.32
N MET A 10 3.08 10.10 0.71
CA MET A 10 2.63 10.66 -0.56
C MET A 10 1.11 10.59 -0.71
N GLU A 11 0.58 11.34 -1.65
CA GLU A 11 -0.83 11.21 -2.05
C GLU A 11 -0.94 10.26 -3.25
N LEU A 12 -1.78 9.24 -3.11
CA LEU A 12 -2.06 8.25 -4.15
C LEU A 12 -3.55 8.27 -4.49
N LEU A 13 -3.93 8.95 -5.57
CA LEU A 13 -5.33 8.96 -6.01
C LEU A 13 -5.71 7.61 -6.67
N PRO A 14 -6.89 7.03 -6.34
CA PRO A 14 -7.97 7.56 -5.51
C PRO A 14 -7.86 7.23 -4.00
N ALA A 15 -6.84 6.51 -3.57
CA ALA A 15 -6.68 6.06 -2.17
C ALA A 15 -6.50 7.24 -1.18
N GLY A 16 -5.98 8.39 -1.65
CA GLY A 16 -5.66 9.54 -0.81
C GLY A 16 -4.26 9.49 -0.22
N PRO A 17 -4.05 10.07 0.98
CA PRO A 17 -2.75 10.08 1.62
C PRO A 17 -2.34 8.68 2.08
N VAL A 18 -1.15 8.25 1.67
CA VAL A 18 -0.57 6.95 1.99
C VAL A 18 0.88 7.09 2.46
N VAL A 19 1.31 6.14 3.25
CA VAL A 19 2.72 5.95 3.59
C VAL A 19 3.22 4.72 2.85
N MET A 20 4.07 4.92 1.85
CA MET A 20 4.73 3.83 1.15
C MET A 20 5.96 3.39 1.93
N ILE A 21 6.08 2.07 2.12
CA ILE A 21 7.24 1.43 2.71
C ILE A 21 7.87 0.56 1.63
N ASP A 22 8.98 1.02 1.08
CA ASP A 22 9.77 0.23 0.13
C ASP A 22 10.68 -0.71 0.91
N THR A 23 10.57 -2.00 0.63
CA THR A 23 11.32 -3.05 1.32
C THR A 23 12.41 -3.61 0.42
N PRO A 24 13.56 -4.01 0.98
CA PRO A 24 14.60 -4.71 0.21
C PRO A 24 14.04 -6.00 -0.43
N GLY A 25 14.60 -6.37 -1.57
CA GLY A 25 14.25 -7.62 -2.25
C GLY A 25 14.50 -8.85 -1.35
N ILE A 26 13.67 -9.88 -1.56
CA ILE A 26 13.67 -11.11 -0.74
C ILE A 26 14.65 -12.16 -1.31
N ASP A 27 15.19 -11.91 -2.49
CA ASP A 27 16.01 -12.84 -3.28
C ASP A 27 17.50 -12.83 -2.86
N ASP A 28 17.91 -12.11 -1.82
CA ASP A 28 19.30 -12.01 -1.43
C ASP A 28 19.76 -13.24 -0.63
N ASP A 29 20.69 -14.02 -1.18
CA ASP A 29 21.35 -15.11 -0.50
C ASP A 29 22.41 -14.59 0.50
N GLY A 30 22.50 -15.23 1.67
CA GLY A 30 23.49 -14.95 2.70
C GLY A 30 22.92 -14.41 4.01
N GLU A 31 23.80 -14.14 5.00
CA GLU A 31 23.39 -13.66 6.32
C GLU A 31 22.74 -12.27 6.27
N LEU A 32 23.20 -11.37 5.41
CA LEU A 32 22.61 -10.07 5.16
C LEU A 32 21.23 -10.19 4.51
N GLY A 33 21.01 -11.16 3.63
CA GLY A 33 19.71 -11.45 3.02
C GLY A 33 18.68 -11.86 4.07
N LYS A 34 19.04 -12.72 5.01
CA LYS A 34 18.15 -13.14 6.10
C LYS A 34 17.71 -11.97 6.98
N LEU A 35 18.62 -11.07 7.33
CA LEU A 35 18.28 -9.87 8.11
C LEU A 35 17.33 -8.92 7.36
N ARG A 36 17.52 -8.78 6.04
CA ARG A 36 16.63 -7.97 5.19
C ARG A 36 15.23 -8.56 5.10
N VAL A 37 15.14 -9.87 4.91
CA VAL A 37 13.86 -10.61 4.90
C VAL A 37 13.15 -10.45 6.24
N GLU A 38 13.87 -10.58 7.37
CA GLU A 38 13.28 -10.39 8.69
C GLU A 38 12.75 -8.97 8.91
N LYS A 39 13.51 -7.94 8.49
CA LYS A 39 13.05 -6.54 8.52
C LYS A 39 11.81 -6.33 7.65
N SER A 40 11.75 -6.91 6.45
CA SER A 40 10.58 -6.85 5.58
C SER A 40 9.36 -7.50 6.25
N TYR A 41 9.53 -8.64 6.91
CA TYR A 41 8.46 -9.27 7.67
C TYR A 41 8.00 -8.46 8.89
N GLN A 42 8.89 -7.74 9.56
CA GLN A 42 8.51 -6.85 10.65
C GLN A 42 7.65 -5.68 10.15
N MET A 43 7.91 -5.17 8.94
CA MET A 43 7.11 -4.11 8.35
C MET A 43 5.67 -4.55 8.04
N LEU A 44 5.44 -5.82 7.74
CA LEU A 44 4.09 -6.35 7.50
C LEU A 44 3.14 -6.14 8.71
N ASN A 45 3.67 -6.07 9.92
CA ASN A 45 2.86 -5.82 11.13
C ASN A 45 2.27 -4.40 11.17
N ARG A 46 2.79 -3.48 10.35
CA ARG A 46 2.37 -2.07 10.28
C ARG A 46 1.77 -1.73 8.91
N THR A 47 1.47 -2.74 8.11
CA THR A 47 1.03 -2.59 6.73
C THR A 47 -0.47 -2.85 6.64
N ASP A 48 -1.22 -1.91 6.08
CA ASP A 48 -2.65 -2.06 5.82
C ASP A 48 -2.90 -2.81 4.51
N LEU A 49 -2.00 -2.68 3.53
CA LEU A 49 -2.06 -3.35 2.23
C LEU A 49 -0.64 -3.68 1.75
N ALA A 50 -0.37 -4.92 1.39
CA ALA A 50 0.88 -5.34 0.78
C ALA A 50 0.76 -5.38 -0.76
N ILE A 51 1.80 -4.87 -1.44
CA ILE A 51 1.93 -5.00 -2.90
C ILE A 51 3.15 -5.88 -3.16
N VAL A 52 2.92 -7.09 -3.66
CA VAL A 52 3.99 -8.02 -4.04
C VAL A 52 4.30 -7.81 -5.52
N VAL A 53 5.49 -7.30 -5.80
CA VAL A 53 5.92 -7.03 -7.18
C VAL A 53 6.71 -8.22 -7.72
N ILE A 54 6.23 -8.79 -8.82
CA ILE A 54 6.82 -9.97 -9.48
C ILE A 54 7.27 -9.59 -10.89
N ASP A 55 8.44 -10.03 -11.27
CA ASP A 55 8.91 -9.91 -12.65
C ASP A 55 8.18 -10.92 -13.56
N GLY A 56 7.41 -10.42 -14.53
CA GLY A 56 6.65 -11.25 -15.45
C GLY A 56 7.51 -12.22 -16.26
N GLY A 57 8.73 -11.83 -16.60
CA GLY A 57 9.65 -12.68 -17.37
C GLY A 57 10.18 -13.88 -16.59
N THR A 58 10.39 -13.73 -15.28
CA THR A 58 10.89 -14.82 -14.41
C THR A 58 9.76 -15.66 -13.81
N GLY A 59 8.58 -15.08 -13.67
CA GLY A 59 7.42 -15.70 -13.05
C GLY A 59 7.52 -15.75 -11.51
N ILE A 60 6.54 -16.42 -10.89
CA ILE A 60 6.45 -16.57 -9.43
C ILE A 60 7.48 -17.60 -8.96
N LYS A 61 8.35 -17.18 -8.05
CA LYS A 61 9.39 -18.01 -7.44
C LYS A 61 8.90 -18.66 -6.15
N LYS A 62 9.71 -19.56 -5.57
CA LYS A 62 9.41 -20.22 -4.29
C LYS A 62 9.39 -19.23 -3.12
N GLU A 63 10.27 -18.24 -3.16
CA GLU A 63 10.43 -17.18 -2.18
C GLU A 63 9.17 -16.30 -2.15
N ASP A 64 8.60 -16.00 -3.32
CA ASP A 64 7.34 -15.25 -3.43
C ASP A 64 6.18 -16.01 -2.77
N PHE A 65 6.10 -17.32 -2.95
CA PHE A 65 5.09 -18.14 -2.27
C PHE A 65 5.26 -18.17 -0.75
N ALA A 66 6.51 -18.16 -0.26
CA ALA A 66 6.77 -18.10 1.17
C ALA A 66 6.31 -16.75 1.75
N LEU A 67 6.58 -15.65 1.04
CA LEU A 67 6.11 -14.33 1.40
C LEU A 67 4.57 -14.25 1.41
N LEU A 68 3.92 -14.73 0.35
CA LEU A 68 2.45 -14.71 0.25
C LEU A 68 1.80 -15.46 1.41
N LYS A 69 2.32 -16.64 1.78
CA LYS A 69 1.86 -17.39 2.95
C LYS A 69 2.00 -16.61 4.26
N GLU A 70 3.10 -15.89 4.41
CA GLU A 70 3.31 -15.10 5.62
C GLU A 70 2.38 -13.88 5.68
N ILE A 71 2.10 -13.25 4.53
CA ILE A 71 1.10 -12.18 4.40
C ILE A 71 -0.30 -12.70 4.76
N GLU A 72 -0.70 -13.85 4.19
CA GLU A 72 -1.99 -14.50 4.48
C GLU A 72 -2.13 -14.86 5.96
N LYS A 73 -1.09 -15.44 6.57
CA LYS A 73 -1.06 -15.78 7.99
C LYS A 73 -1.31 -14.57 8.89
N ARG A 74 -0.82 -13.40 8.49
CA ARG A 74 -1.00 -12.14 9.19
C ARG A 74 -2.32 -11.45 8.85
N LYS A 75 -3.09 -12.01 7.91
CA LYS A 75 -4.36 -11.45 7.42
C LYS A 75 -4.21 -10.04 6.85
N VAL A 76 -3.05 -9.72 6.27
CA VAL A 76 -2.82 -8.47 5.56
C VAL A 76 -3.41 -8.62 4.15
N PRO A 77 -4.27 -7.70 3.70
CA PRO A 77 -4.72 -7.68 2.31
C PRO A 77 -3.52 -7.52 1.38
N PHE A 78 -3.55 -8.15 0.20
CA PHE A 78 -2.45 -8.02 -0.74
C PHE A 78 -2.90 -7.96 -2.20
N ILE A 79 -2.07 -7.33 -3.02
CA ILE A 79 -2.19 -7.28 -4.48
C ILE A 79 -0.86 -7.79 -5.04
N ILE A 80 -0.92 -8.60 -6.09
CA ILE A 80 0.26 -9.04 -6.82
C ILE A 80 0.36 -8.24 -8.11
N ALA A 81 1.38 -7.40 -8.21
CA ALA A 81 1.69 -6.64 -9.41
C ALA A 81 2.73 -7.38 -10.25
N VAL A 82 2.29 -7.91 -11.39
CA VAL A 82 3.17 -8.57 -12.37
C VAL A 82 3.76 -7.49 -13.26
N ASN A 83 4.98 -7.07 -12.95
CA ASN A 83 5.68 -6.03 -13.69
C ASN A 83 6.35 -6.59 -14.97
N LYS A 84 6.68 -5.70 -15.89
CA LYS A 84 7.22 -6.01 -17.22
C LYS A 84 6.23 -6.77 -18.09
N SER A 85 4.94 -6.42 -17.99
CA SER A 85 3.88 -7.01 -18.81
C SER A 85 4.09 -6.79 -20.32
N ASP A 86 4.78 -5.72 -20.69
CA ASP A 86 5.18 -5.39 -22.05
C ASP A 86 6.08 -6.45 -22.70
N LEU A 87 6.80 -7.25 -21.91
CA LEU A 87 7.65 -8.34 -22.40
C LEU A 87 6.91 -9.68 -22.50
N LEU A 88 5.66 -9.76 -22.02
CA LEU A 88 4.86 -10.97 -22.05
C LEU A 88 4.08 -11.08 -23.35
N LYS A 89 4.21 -12.20 -24.07
CA LYS A 89 3.41 -12.49 -25.28
C LYS A 89 1.94 -12.71 -24.97
N GLU A 90 1.63 -13.25 -23.79
CA GLU A 90 0.29 -13.43 -23.25
C GLU A 90 0.34 -12.95 -21.79
N HIS A 91 -0.74 -12.29 -21.31
CA HIS A 91 -0.86 -11.93 -19.88
C HIS A 91 -1.05 -13.18 -19.00
N ARG A 92 -0.09 -14.08 -19.09
CA ARG A 92 -0.02 -15.31 -18.30
C ARG A 92 1.35 -15.44 -17.66
N ILE A 93 1.35 -15.36 -16.34
CA ILE A 93 2.55 -15.61 -15.56
C ILE A 93 2.74 -17.13 -15.38
N GLN A 94 3.97 -17.59 -15.56
CA GLN A 94 4.35 -18.95 -15.23
C GLN A 94 4.56 -19.09 -13.72
N SER A 95 3.85 -20.03 -13.11
CA SER A 95 4.07 -20.39 -11.70
C SER A 95 5.04 -21.57 -11.65
N LYS A 96 6.24 -21.34 -11.14
CA LYS A 96 7.26 -22.38 -10.92
C LYS A 96 7.09 -23.13 -9.59
N GLY A 97 5.95 -22.95 -8.89
CA GLY A 97 5.67 -23.53 -7.59
C GLY A 97 4.36 -24.32 -7.55
N ARG A 98 4.14 -25.12 -6.49
CA ARG A 98 2.91 -25.87 -6.25
C ARG A 98 1.76 -25.03 -5.65
N GLY A 99 1.89 -23.71 -5.58
CA GLY A 99 0.86 -22.81 -5.07
C GLY A 99 -0.06 -22.31 -6.18
N LYS A 100 -1.37 -22.22 -5.90
CA LYS A 100 -2.30 -21.47 -6.73
C LYS A 100 -2.39 -20.06 -6.17
N VAL A 101 -2.15 -19.07 -7.03
CA VAL A 101 -2.42 -17.68 -6.72
C VAL A 101 -3.78 -17.33 -7.30
N PRO A 102 -4.68 -16.68 -6.54
CA PRO A 102 -5.96 -16.23 -7.07
C PRO A 102 -5.75 -15.26 -8.23
N GLU A 103 -6.30 -15.55 -9.40
CA GLU A 103 -6.16 -14.68 -10.59
C GLU A 103 -6.68 -13.25 -10.33
N GLU A 104 -7.69 -13.13 -9.50
CA GLU A 104 -8.26 -11.87 -9.03
C GLU A 104 -7.29 -11.00 -8.21
N SER A 105 -6.23 -11.59 -7.66
CA SER A 105 -5.17 -10.86 -6.93
C SER A 105 -4.04 -10.38 -7.85
N LEU A 106 -4.04 -10.79 -9.13
CA LEU A 106 -3.01 -10.45 -10.11
C LEU A 106 -3.39 -9.18 -10.87
N ILE A 107 -2.45 -8.26 -11.00
CA ILE A 107 -2.55 -7.09 -11.89
C ILE A 107 -1.28 -7.03 -12.74
N TYR A 108 -1.45 -7.04 -14.05
CA TYR A 108 -0.33 -6.91 -14.98
C TYR A 108 -0.02 -5.43 -15.19
N VAL A 109 1.24 -5.07 -15.00
CA VAL A 109 1.71 -3.69 -15.11
C VAL A 109 3.04 -3.63 -15.85
N SER A 110 3.31 -2.51 -16.49
CA SER A 110 4.63 -2.16 -16.98
C SER A 110 5.05 -0.80 -16.41
N ALA A 111 6.08 -0.80 -15.60
CA ALA A 111 6.66 0.44 -15.09
C ALA A 111 7.34 1.25 -16.20
N GLU A 112 7.75 0.60 -17.30
CA GLU A 112 8.37 1.22 -18.49
C GLU A 112 7.35 1.99 -19.31
N THR A 113 6.23 1.34 -19.68
CA THR A 113 5.20 1.92 -20.55
C THR A 113 4.08 2.64 -19.81
N GLY A 114 3.93 2.38 -18.51
CA GLY A 114 2.82 2.88 -17.70
C GLY A 114 1.54 2.04 -17.83
N GLU A 115 1.55 0.96 -18.62
CA GLU A 115 0.42 0.06 -18.78
C GLU A 115 0.02 -0.57 -17.43
N GLY A 116 -1.29 -0.68 -17.17
CA GLY A 116 -1.83 -1.28 -15.94
C GLY A 116 -1.66 -0.45 -14.66
N ILE A 117 -0.84 0.60 -14.65
CA ILE A 117 -0.59 1.43 -13.45
C ILE A 117 -1.85 2.10 -12.94
N ARG A 118 -2.74 2.55 -13.84
CA ARG A 118 -4.03 3.16 -13.45
C ARG A 118 -4.92 2.15 -12.74
N GLU A 119 -4.99 0.92 -13.25
CA GLU A 119 -5.77 -0.16 -12.66
C GLU A 119 -5.19 -0.57 -11.29
N LEU A 120 -3.87 -0.67 -11.17
CA LEU A 120 -3.19 -0.92 -9.89
C LEU A 120 -3.56 0.15 -8.84
N LYS A 121 -3.50 1.43 -9.20
CA LYS A 121 -3.88 2.54 -8.30
C LYS A 121 -5.35 2.45 -7.88
N LYS A 122 -6.25 2.14 -8.81
CA LYS A 122 -7.67 1.95 -8.53
C LYS A 122 -7.88 0.81 -7.54
N ARG A 123 -7.24 -0.34 -7.77
CA ARG A 123 -7.33 -1.53 -6.90
C ARG A 123 -6.78 -1.27 -5.51
N ILE A 124 -5.68 -0.52 -5.40
CA ILE A 124 -5.15 -0.04 -4.11
C ILE A 124 -6.21 0.78 -3.38
N GLY A 125 -6.84 1.74 -4.06
CA GLY A 125 -7.91 2.55 -3.49
C GLY A 125 -9.08 1.73 -2.99
N GLU A 126 -9.57 0.80 -3.79
CA GLU A 126 -10.66 -0.11 -3.43
C GLU A 126 -10.32 -0.99 -2.22
N SER A 127 -9.09 -1.51 -2.16
CA SER A 127 -8.61 -2.35 -1.05
C SER A 127 -8.49 -1.59 0.26
N ILE A 128 -8.11 -0.32 0.22
CA ILE A 128 -7.99 0.54 1.41
C ILE A 128 -9.36 1.09 1.83
N CYS A 129 -10.23 1.39 0.88
CA CYS A 129 -11.56 1.97 1.11
C CYS A 129 -12.62 0.94 1.52
N THR A 130 -12.30 -0.35 1.62
CA THR A 130 -13.25 -1.36 2.11
C THR A 130 -13.72 -0.95 3.51
N GLU A 131 -15.01 -0.93 3.75
CA GLU A 131 -15.66 -0.38 4.97
C GLU A 131 -15.10 -0.91 6.30
N LYS A 132 -14.43 -2.06 6.29
CA LYS A 132 -13.75 -2.62 7.47
C LYS A 132 -12.52 -1.82 7.92
N ASN A 133 -11.95 -0.97 7.06
CA ASN A 133 -10.75 -0.19 7.34
C ASN A 133 -11.00 1.32 7.48
N LYS A 134 -12.23 1.78 7.42
CA LYS A 134 -12.59 3.16 7.81
C LYS A 134 -12.48 3.29 9.33
N LYS A 135 -11.26 3.32 9.83
CA LYS A 135 -11.00 3.88 11.16
C LYS A 135 -11.35 5.36 11.07
N ARG A 136 -12.57 5.68 11.42
CA ARG A 136 -12.98 7.08 11.59
C ARG A 136 -12.16 7.65 12.75
N ILE A 137 -11.72 8.89 12.58
CA ILE A 137 -10.93 9.61 13.61
C ILE A 137 -11.88 10.31 14.55
N VAL A 138 -12.84 11.04 13.96
CA VAL A 138 -13.89 11.80 14.67
C VAL A 138 -15.25 11.69 13.98
N GLY A 139 -15.29 11.14 12.77
CA GLY A 139 -16.48 11.12 11.92
C GLY A 139 -17.66 10.29 12.46
N ASP A 140 -17.39 9.34 13.38
CA ASP A 140 -18.40 8.58 14.09
C ASP A 140 -19.09 9.36 15.23
N LEU A 141 -18.52 10.51 15.60
CA LEU A 141 -19.05 11.44 16.60
C LEU A 141 -19.87 12.60 15.99
N LEU A 142 -19.94 12.67 14.65
CA LEU A 142 -20.47 13.81 13.93
C LEU A 142 -21.75 13.46 13.18
N GLU A 143 -22.67 14.43 13.15
CA GLU A 143 -23.87 14.40 12.31
C GLU A 143 -23.66 15.31 11.09
N SER A 144 -24.44 15.04 10.03
CA SER A 144 -24.39 15.88 8.82
C SER A 144 -24.84 17.29 9.13
N GLY A 145 -24.01 18.27 8.77
CA GLY A 145 -24.24 19.70 9.03
C GLY A 145 -23.55 20.24 10.28
N ASP A 146 -22.92 19.39 11.08
CA ASP A 146 -22.13 19.85 12.23
C ASP A 146 -20.97 20.74 11.81
N VAL A 147 -20.59 21.68 12.69
CA VAL A 147 -19.43 22.54 12.49
C VAL A 147 -18.33 22.13 13.47
N VAL A 148 -17.22 21.67 12.90
CA VAL A 148 -16.05 21.21 13.68
C VAL A 148 -14.91 22.23 13.56
N VAL A 149 -14.47 22.76 14.69
CA VAL A 149 -13.30 23.65 14.75
C VAL A 149 -12.08 22.83 15.11
N LEU A 150 -11.09 22.78 14.19
CA LEU A 150 -9.82 22.13 14.41
C LEU A 150 -8.80 23.13 14.93
N VAL A 151 -8.36 22.93 16.17
CA VAL A 151 -7.26 23.71 16.76
C VAL A 151 -5.94 22.99 16.49
N ILE A 152 -5.17 23.54 15.56
CA ILE A 152 -3.89 22.98 15.14
C ILE A 152 -2.75 23.79 15.75
N PRO A 153 -1.93 23.18 16.63
CA PRO A 153 -0.76 23.87 17.17
C PRO A 153 0.26 24.11 16.05
N ILE A 154 0.84 25.31 16.04
CA ILE A 154 1.96 25.63 15.16
C ILE A 154 3.21 25.11 15.87
N ASP A 155 3.78 24.02 15.40
CA ASP A 155 5.02 23.45 15.90
C ASP A 155 6.07 23.33 14.78
N GLU A 156 7.31 22.96 15.13
CA GLU A 156 8.41 22.77 14.18
C GLU A 156 8.16 21.60 13.20
N SER A 157 7.28 20.66 13.55
CA SER A 157 6.93 19.51 12.73
C SER A 157 5.96 19.88 11.60
N ALA A 158 5.25 20.99 11.72
CA ALA A 158 4.34 21.51 10.71
C ALA A 158 4.94 22.77 10.04
N PRO A 159 5.64 22.62 8.90
CA PRO A 159 6.19 23.77 8.19
C PRO A 159 5.11 24.81 7.87
N LYS A 160 5.44 26.10 8.04
CA LYS A 160 4.52 27.24 7.86
C LYS A 160 3.58 27.05 6.67
N GLY A 161 2.27 26.98 6.94
CA GLY A 161 1.22 26.91 5.92
C GLY A 161 0.98 25.54 5.26
N ARG A 162 1.57 24.45 5.77
CA ARG A 162 1.30 23.10 5.26
C ARG A 162 0.67 22.23 6.35
N LEU A 163 -0.50 21.68 6.03
CA LEU A 163 -1.13 20.66 6.86
C LEU A 163 -0.32 19.35 6.78
N ILE A 164 0.01 18.77 7.92
CA ILE A 164 0.63 17.44 7.99
C ILE A 164 -0.42 16.34 7.76
N LEU A 165 0.04 15.15 7.40
CA LEU A 165 -0.82 14.04 7.02
C LEU A 165 -1.95 13.72 8.03
N PRO A 166 -1.72 13.64 9.36
CA PRO A 166 -2.80 13.41 10.33
C PRO A 166 -3.89 14.49 10.31
N GLN A 167 -3.49 15.76 10.12
CA GLN A 167 -4.44 16.88 10.04
C GLN A 167 -5.32 16.77 8.79
N GLN A 168 -4.72 16.45 7.64
CA GLN A 168 -5.45 16.22 6.40
C GLN A 168 -6.42 15.04 6.51
N GLN A 169 -6.02 13.96 7.18
CA GLN A 169 -6.88 12.81 7.42
C GLN A 169 -8.08 13.17 8.30
N THR A 170 -7.87 13.95 9.36
CA THR A 170 -8.94 14.41 10.23
C THR A 170 -9.92 15.32 9.49
N ILE A 171 -9.43 16.28 8.71
CA ILE A 171 -10.28 17.15 7.88
C ILE A 171 -11.12 16.33 6.91
N ARG A 172 -10.50 15.34 6.25
CA ARG A 172 -11.20 14.47 5.31
C ARG A 172 -12.30 13.65 6.00
N ASP A 173 -12.01 13.08 7.16
CA ASP A 173 -12.98 12.31 7.95
C ASP A 173 -14.20 13.16 8.37
N ILE A 174 -13.97 14.42 8.75
CA ILE A 174 -15.03 15.39 9.04
C ILE A 174 -15.89 15.66 7.80
N LEU A 175 -15.27 15.94 6.67
CA LEU A 175 -15.98 16.26 5.42
C LEU A 175 -16.75 15.03 4.88
N GLU A 176 -16.19 13.84 4.99
CA GLU A 176 -16.85 12.57 4.61
C GLU A 176 -18.06 12.26 5.48
N SER A 177 -18.12 12.79 6.71
CA SER A 177 -19.29 12.68 7.59
C SER A 177 -20.39 13.68 7.25
N GLY A 178 -20.18 14.54 6.25
CA GLY A 178 -21.13 15.61 5.88
C GLY A 178 -21.07 16.82 6.80
N ALA A 179 -20.06 16.92 7.64
CA ALA A 179 -19.83 18.04 8.56
C ALA A 179 -18.92 19.13 7.92
N ILE A 180 -18.90 20.30 8.50
CA ILE A 180 -18.10 21.45 8.08
C ILE A 180 -16.83 21.51 8.93
N SER A 181 -15.68 21.62 8.29
CA SER A 181 -14.40 21.79 8.98
C SER A 181 -13.94 23.24 8.92
N VAL A 182 -13.64 23.82 10.07
CA VAL A 182 -12.99 25.13 10.23
C VAL A 182 -11.61 24.91 10.84
N VAL A 183 -10.56 25.43 10.17
CA VAL A 183 -9.14 25.21 10.56
C VAL A 183 -8.49 26.54 10.86
#